data_82e6fdb37d64dd0080fb59108511b537
#
_entry.id   82e6fdb37d64dd0080fb59108511b537
#
_cell.length_a   1.000
_cell.length_b   1.000
_cell.length_c   1.000
_cell.angle_alpha   90.00
_cell.angle_beta   90.00
_cell.angle_gamma   90.00
#
_symmetry.space_group_name_H-M   'P 1'
#
loop_
_entity.id
_entity.type
_entity.pdbx_description
1 polymer ?
#
loop_
_entity_poly.entity_id
_entity_poly.type
_entity_poly.pdbx_seq_one_letter_code
_entity_poly.pdbx_strand_id
1 'polypeptide(L)'
;MRAADGIICDMDEDEDGNKTPVSDVIIDEIKTTQTDVSKMKEAVYVHKAQAMCYAYIYATQHNLEKITVQMTYCNSETEEIKRFAEDFSYDEINKWYENLMKQFKKWTDFIFEQRQLRQESIGNLEFPFEYREGQRELVVSVYKTINRGKTLYIQ
;
A
#
# COMPACT_ATOMS: atom_id res chain seq x y z
N MET A 1 -5.57 2.72 3.10
CA MET A 1 -4.71 1.54 3.00
C MET A 1 -5.56 0.43 2.41
N ARG A 2 -5.15 -0.25 1.35
CA ARG A 2 -5.89 -1.42 0.87
C ARG A 2 -5.59 -2.57 1.83
N ALA A 3 -6.59 -3.37 2.20
CA ALA A 3 -6.41 -4.58 2.98
C ALA A 3 -5.82 -5.70 2.09
N ALA A 4 -5.29 -6.77 2.68
CA ALA A 4 -4.98 -8.01 1.97
C ALA A 4 -6.26 -8.53 1.29
N ASP A 5 -6.13 -9.21 0.15
CA ASP A 5 -7.28 -9.75 -0.57
C ASP A 5 -7.96 -10.87 0.23
N GLY A 6 -7.19 -11.63 1.03
CA GLY A 6 -7.71 -12.65 1.93
C GLY A 6 -6.85 -12.84 3.17
N ILE A 7 -7.50 -13.12 4.30
CA ILE A 7 -6.87 -13.60 5.53
C ILE A 7 -7.60 -14.91 5.86
N ILE A 8 -6.85 -16.01 5.88
CA ILE A 8 -7.38 -17.35 6.13
C ILE A 8 -6.84 -17.80 7.49
N CYS A 9 -7.71 -17.93 8.47
CA CYS A 9 -7.41 -18.45 9.80
C CYS A 9 -8.68 -18.84 10.51
N ASP A 10 -8.58 -19.74 11.49
CA ASP A 10 -9.62 -19.96 12.47
C ASP A 10 -9.51 -18.90 13.56
N MET A 11 -10.64 -18.36 14.01
CA MET A 11 -10.71 -17.31 15.01
C MET A 11 -11.41 -17.86 16.27
N ASP A 12 -10.82 -17.61 17.43
CA ASP A 12 -11.46 -17.80 18.72
C ASP A 12 -12.00 -16.45 19.21
N GLU A 13 -13.12 -16.47 19.91
CA GLU A 13 -13.77 -15.28 20.44
C GLU A 13 -13.83 -15.39 21.96
N ASP A 14 -13.24 -14.42 22.67
CA ASP A 14 -13.28 -14.38 24.13
C ASP A 14 -14.64 -13.87 24.65
N GLU A 15 -14.82 -13.91 26.00
CA GLU A 15 -16.06 -13.48 26.65
C GLU A 15 -16.38 -11.99 26.39
N ASP A 16 -15.40 -11.18 26.04
CA ASP A 16 -15.55 -9.76 25.71
C ASP A 16 -15.80 -9.51 24.22
N GLY A 17 -15.86 -10.55 23.39
CA GLY A 17 -16.10 -10.47 21.95
C GLY A 17 -14.86 -10.16 21.11
N ASN A 18 -13.64 -10.21 21.69
CA ASN A 18 -12.41 -10.03 20.95
C ASN A 18 -12.06 -11.31 20.19
N LYS A 19 -11.70 -11.17 18.93
CA LYS A 19 -11.33 -12.30 18.07
C LYS A 19 -9.82 -12.42 17.95
N THR A 20 -9.31 -13.59 18.30
CA THR A 20 -7.89 -13.94 18.18
C THR A 20 -7.70 -15.15 17.26
N PRO A 21 -6.70 -15.15 16.37
CA PRO A 21 -6.43 -16.30 15.50
C PRO A 21 -5.89 -17.47 16.32
N VAL A 22 -6.48 -18.65 16.14
CA VAL A 22 -6.12 -19.89 16.85
C VAL A 22 -5.41 -20.91 15.96
N SER A 23 -5.38 -20.67 14.64
CA SER A 23 -4.70 -21.54 13.69
C SER A 23 -3.59 -20.79 12.95
N ASP A 24 -2.88 -21.52 12.09
CA ASP A 24 -1.88 -20.94 11.19
C ASP A 24 -2.53 -19.88 10.29
N VAL A 25 -2.09 -18.65 10.41
CA VAL A 25 -2.62 -17.53 9.64
C VAL A 25 -1.97 -17.48 8.27
N ILE A 26 -2.78 -17.42 7.23
CA ILE A 26 -2.35 -17.25 5.84
C ILE A 26 -2.83 -15.89 5.34
N ILE A 27 -1.90 -15.07 4.88
CA ILE A 27 -2.22 -13.86 4.11
C ILE A 27 -2.19 -14.22 2.64
N ASP A 28 -3.33 -14.16 1.98
CA ASP A 28 -3.47 -14.47 0.55
C ASP A 28 -3.64 -13.17 -0.25
N GLU A 29 -2.76 -12.99 -1.22
CA GLU A 29 -2.85 -11.89 -2.20
C GLU A 29 -3.21 -12.49 -3.56
N ILE A 30 -4.37 -12.09 -4.09
CA ILE A 30 -4.95 -12.67 -5.29
C ILE A 30 -4.70 -11.76 -6.49
N LYS A 31 -4.18 -12.33 -7.56
CA LYS A 31 -3.93 -11.62 -8.82
C LYS A 31 -4.57 -12.33 -9.99
N THR A 32 -5.34 -11.59 -10.78
CA THR A 32 -5.83 -12.07 -12.07
C THR A 32 -4.80 -11.77 -13.16
N THR A 33 -4.66 -12.68 -14.11
CA THR A 33 -3.73 -12.56 -15.24
C THR A 33 -4.31 -13.24 -16.48
N GLN A 34 -3.87 -12.82 -17.67
CA GLN A 34 -4.12 -13.53 -18.93
C GLN A 34 -2.98 -14.47 -19.29
N THR A 35 -1.89 -14.45 -18.52
CA THR A 35 -0.75 -15.33 -18.73
C THR A 35 -1.09 -16.74 -18.28
N ASP A 36 -0.56 -17.74 -19.01
CA ASP A 36 -0.67 -19.15 -18.64
C ASP A 36 -0.01 -19.40 -17.27
N VAL A 37 -0.84 -19.56 -16.25
CA VAL A 37 -0.38 -19.72 -14.86
C VAL A 37 0.34 -21.04 -14.62
N SER A 38 0.11 -22.09 -15.45
CA SER A 38 0.78 -23.37 -15.32
C SER A 38 2.31 -23.24 -15.50
N LYS A 39 2.74 -22.29 -16.33
CA LYS A 39 4.15 -22.01 -16.64
C LYS A 39 4.87 -21.17 -15.59
N MET A 40 4.15 -20.56 -14.66
CA MET A 40 4.77 -19.78 -13.59
C MET A 40 5.55 -20.71 -12.65
N LYS A 41 6.84 -20.42 -12.44
CA LYS A 41 7.71 -21.21 -11.54
C LYS A 41 7.74 -20.62 -10.12
N GLU A 42 7.52 -19.33 -10.00
CA GLU A 42 7.57 -18.58 -8.76
C GLU A 42 6.57 -17.42 -8.77
N ALA A 43 6.27 -16.87 -7.62
CA ALA A 43 5.46 -15.66 -7.50
C ALA A 43 6.22 -14.43 -7.99
N VAL A 44 5.51 -13.48 -8.60
CA VAL A 44 6.08 -12.20 -8.97
C VAL A 44 6.50 -11.44 -7.70
N TYR A 45 7.78 -11.06 -7.62
CA TYR A 45 8.37 -10.49 -6.40
C TYR A 45 7.58 -9.28 -5.85
N VAL A 46 7.15 -8.35 -6.71
CA VAL A 46 6.41 -7.15 -6.27
C VAL A 46 5.06 -7.51 -5.63
N HIS A 47 4.36 -8.52 -6.16
CA HIS A 47 3.12 -9.01 -5.58
C HIS A 47 3.37 -9.69 -4.24
N LYS A 48 4.41 -10.55 -4.18
CA LYS A 48 4.84 -11.19 -2.93
C LYS A 48 5.22 -10.16 -1.87
N ALA A 49 5.96 -9.11 -2.25
CA ALA A 49 6.34 -8.04 -1.34
C ALA A 49 5.11 -7.30 -0.77
N GLN A 50 4.06 -7.12 -1.56
CA GLN A 50 2.79 -6.57 -1.08
C GLN A 50 2.16 -7.46 -0.01
N ALA A 51 2.05 -8.76 -0.26
CA ALA A 51 1.53 -9.74 0.70
C ALA A 51 2.39 -9.80 1.98
N MET A 52 3.72 -9.74 1.85
CA MET A 52 4.64 -9.70 2.99
C MET A 52 4.45 -8.45 3.86
N CYS A 53 4.15 -7.29 3.27
CA CYS A 53 3.81 -6.09 4.04
C CYS A 53 2.55 -6.30 4.89
N TYR A 54 1.51 -6.90 4.32
CA TYR A 54 0.29 -7.21 5.07
C TYR A 54 0.53 -8.26 6.14
N ALA A 55 1.31 -9.29 5.83
CA ALA A 55 1.68 -10.33 6.78
C ALA A 55 2.45 -9.75 7.98
N TYR A 56 3.42 -8.85 7.75
CA TYR A 56 4.12 -8.16 8.82
C TYR A 56 3.17 -7.35 9.71
N ILE A 57 2.28 -6.54 9.10
CA ILE A 57 1.33 -5.72 9.84
C ILE A 57 0.41 -6.59 10.69
N TYR A 58 -0.15 -7.65 10.10
CA TYR A 58 -1.06 -8.56 10.78
C TYR A 58 -0.37 -9.33 11.91
N ALA A 59 0.80 -9.90 11.65
CA ALA A 59 1.59 -10.60 12.65
C ALA A 59 1.94 -9.70 13.84
N THR A 60 2.30 -8.44 13.58
CA THR A 60 2.60 -7.46 14.64
C THR A 60 1.36 -7.13 15.47
N GLN A 61 0.19 -6.96 14.83
CA GLN A 61 -1.06 -6.61 15.54
C GLN A 61 -1.58 -7.76 16.41
N HIS A 62 -1.34 -9.01 16.01
CA HIS A 62 -1.85 -10.20 16.70
C HIS A 62 -0.78 -10.97 17.47
N ASN A 63 0.45 -10.43 17.56
CA ASN A 63 1.60 -11.05 18.26
C ASN A 63 1.87 -12.50 17.79
N LEU A 64 1.81 -12.74 16.48
CA LEU A 64 2.05 -14.05 15.89
C LEU A 64 3.55 -14.35 15.80
N GLU A 65 3.94 -15.57 16.17
CA GLU A 65 5.33 -16.04 16.04
C GLU A 65 5.67 -16.45 14.59
N LYS A 66 4.66 -16.87 13.82
CA LYS A 66 4.79 -17.28 12.41
C LYS A 66 3.57 -16.88 11.60
N ILE A 67 3.75 -16.74 10.29
CA ILE A 67 2.69 -16.41 9.36
C ILE A 67 3.03 -16.94 7.96
N THR A 68 2.02 -17.41 7.25
CA THR A 68 2.16 -17.88 5.87
C THR A 68 1.77 -16.75 4.90
N VAL A 69 2.62 -16.53 3.90
CA VAL A 69 2.33 -15.63 2.77
C VAL A 69 1.98 -16.49 1.56
N GLN A 70 0.77 -16.30 1.04
CA GLN A 70 0.29 -16.98 -0.15
C GLN A 70 0.05 -15.99 -1.29
N MET A 71 0.46 -16.37 -2.47
CA MET A 71 0.13 -15.69 -3.72
C MET A 71 -0.77 -16.59 -4.55
N THR A 72 -1.97 -16.14 -4.83
CA THR A 72 -2.93 -16.85 -5.67
C THR A 72 -3.06 -16.15 -7.03
N TYR A 73 -2.69 -16.82 -8.10
CA TYR A 73 -2.86 -16.36 -9.47
C TYR A 73 -4.02 -17.11 -10.13
N CYS A 74 -4.94 -16.35 -10.71
CA CYS A 74 -6.07 -16.86 -11.47
C CYS A 74 -6.00 -16.38 -12.92
N ASN A 75 -6.04 -17.28 -13.87
CA ASN A 75 -6.18 -16.91 -15.27
C ASN A 75 -7.63 -16.50 -15.54
N SER A 76 -7.82 -15.26 -16.04
CA SER A 76 -9.16 -14.69 -16.26
C SER A 76 -9.94 -15.32 -17.42
N GLU A 77 -9.27 -16.08 -18.30
CA GLU A 77 -9.89 -16.73 -19.47
C GLU A 77 -10.14 -18.22 -19.22
N THR A 78 -9.17 -18.92 -18.60
CA THR A 78 -9.26 -20.37 -18.37
C THR A 78 -9.73 -20.74 -16.98
N GLU A 79 -9.82 -19.78 -16.05
CA GLU A 79 -10.13 -19.97 -14.62
C GLU A 79 -9.12 -20.86 -13.88
N GLU A 80 -7.98 -21.18 -14.52
CA GLU A 80 -6.92 -21.95 -13.90
C GLU A 80 -6.28 -21.18 -12.76
N ILE A 81 -6.06 -21.85 -11.63
CA ILE A 81 -5.51 -21.24 -10.41
C ILE A 81 -4.17 -21.89 -10.07
N LYS A 82 -3.19 -21.03 -9.74
CA LYS A 82 -1.90 -21.45 -9.20
C LYS A 82 -1.57 -20.70 -7.93
N ARG A 83 -1.11 -21.42 -6.91
CA ARG A 83 -0.75 -20.86 -5.61
C ARG A 83 0.72 -21.09 -5.31
N PHE A 84 1.33 -20.09 -4.67
CA PHE A 84 2.67 -20.16 -4.09
C PHE A 84 2.56 -19.71 -2.64
N ALA A 85 2.90 -20.60 -1.72
CA ALA A 85 2.86 -20.34 -0.29
C ALA A 85 4.26 -20.50 0.31
N GLU A 86 4.58 -19.63 1.27
CA GLU A 86 5.86 -19.64 1.98
C GLU A 86 5.64 -19.20 3.43
N ASP A 87 6.23 -19.93 4.36
CA ASP A 87 6.12 -19.66 5.78
C ASP A 87 7.25 -18.74 6.23
N PHE A 88 6.92 -17.81 7.11
CA PHE A 88 7.85 -16.88 7.71
C PHE A 88 7.70 -16.88 9.23
N SER A 89 8.80 -16.92 9.95
CA SER A 89 8.83 -16.49 11.33
C SER A 89 8.63 -14.98 11.43
N TYR A 90 8.15 -14.50 12.59
CA TYR A 90 8.03 -13.07 12.83
C TYR A 90 9.37 -12.34 12.64
N ASP A 91 10.47 -12.91 13.11
CA ASP A 91 11.79 -12.29 12.99
C ASP A 91 12.25 -12.13 11.53
N GLU A 92 11.96 -13.12 10.68
CA GLU A 92 12.31 -13.05 9.25
C GLU A 92 11.52 -11.96 8.54
N ILE A 93 10.20 -11.90 8.75
CA ILE A 93 9.34 -10.93 8.08
C ILE A 93 9.59 -9.52 8.63
N ASN A 94 9.86 -9.37 9.92
CA ASN A 94 10.23 -8.10 10.55
C ASN A 94 11.55 -7.57 9.97
N LYS A 95 12.59 -8.40 9.91
CA LYS A 95 13.88 -8.03 9.33
C LYS A 95 13.77 -7.61 7.87
N TRP A 96 12.96 -8.33 7.09
CA TRP A 96 12.67 -7.98 5.71
C TRP A 96 11.98 -6.63 5.62
N TYR A 97 10.94 -6.40 6.44
CA TYR A 97 10.16 -5.16 6.45
C TYR A 97 11.01 -3.96 6.90
N GLU A 98 11.83 -4.11 7.93
CA GLU A 98 12.77 -3.05 8.35
C GLU A 98 13.74 -2.66 7.23
N ASN A 99 14.27 -3.64 6.49
CA ASN A 99 15.15 -3.37 5.36
C ASN A 99 14.41 -2.62 4.23
N LEU A 100 13.18 -3.02 3.93
CA LEU A 100 12.32 -2.32 2.98
C LEU A 100 12.09 -0.87 3.42
N MET A 101 11.77 -0.63 4.70
CA MET A 101 11.56 0.71 5.24
C MET A 101 12.82 1.57 5.22
N LYS A 102 13.99 1.01 5.49
CA LYS A 102 15.27 1.72 5.36
C LYS A 102 15.54 2.18 3.92
N GLN A 103 15.19 1.37 2.93
CA GLN A 103 15.31 1.75 1.53
C GLN A 103 14.26 2.80 1.14
N PHE A 104 13.03 2.62 1.58
CA PHE A 104 11.94 3.55 1.31
C PHE A 104 12.18 4.93 1.94
N LYS A 105 12.79 4.97 3.14
CA LYS A 105 13.13 6.21 3.84
C LYS A 105 13.99 7.15 2.98
N LYS A 106 14.94 6.63 2.24
CA LYS A 106 15.79 7.44 1.35
C LYS A 106 14.97 8.22 0.32
N TRP A 107 13.93 7.60 -0.23
CA TRP A 107 13.00 8.23 -1.16
C TRP A 107 12.10 9.27 -0.49
N THR A 108 11.58 8.96 0.69
CA THR A 108 10.74 9.90 1.43
C THR A 108 11.51 11.12 1.88
N ASP A 109 12.75 10.96 2.36
CA ASP A 109 13.64 12.06 2.70
C ASP A 109 13.92 12.94 1.47
N PHE A 110 14.29 12.33 0.34
CA PHE A 110 14.51 13.06 -0.91
C PHE A 110 13.26 13.84 -1.37
N ILE A 111 12.08 13.19 -1.37
CA ILE A 111 10.82 13.85 -1.76
C ILE A 111 10.50 15.00 -0.80
N PHE A 112 10.75 14.81 0.50
CA PHE A 112 10.52 15.85 1.49
C PHE A 112 11.43 17.06 1.26
N GLU A 113 12.73 16.86 1.08
CA GLU A 113 13.69 17.91 0.78
C GLU A 113 13.34 18.66 -0.52
N GLN A 114 13.03 17.93 -1.59
CA GLN A 114 12.60 18.52 -2.86
C GLN A 114 11.30 19.34 -2.72
N ARG A 115 10.39 18.89 -1.86
CA ARG A 115 9.16 19.63 -1.56
C ARG A 115 9.48 20.96 -0.85
N GLN A 116 10.39 20.96 0.12
CA GLN A 116 10.82 22.16 0.83
C GLN A 116 11.47 23.17 -0.14
N LEU A 117 12.48 22.74 -0.89
CA LEU A 117 13.17 23.56 -1.88
C LEU A 117 12.19 24.17 -2.90
N ARG A 118 11.22 23.37 -3.37
CA ARG A 118 10.20 23.84 -4.30
C ARG A 118 9.28 24.89 -3.67
N GLN A 119 8.85 24.68 -2.42
CA GLN A 119 8.00 25.64 -1.72
C GLN A 119 8.73 26.98 -1.50
N GLU A 120 9.99 26.94 -1.11
CA GLU A 120 10.83 28.13 -0.95
C GLU A 120 11.01 28.88 -2.27
N SER A 121 11.30 28.16 -3.36
CA SER A 121 11.50 28.79 -4.68
C SER A 121 10.20 29.41 -5.22
N ILE A 122 9.06 28.72 -5.04
CA ILE A 122 7.75 29.23 -5.51
C ILE A 122 7.29 30.43 -4.66
N GLY A 123 7.59 30.43 -3.35
CA GLY A 123 7.22 31.53 -2.45
C GLY A 123 7.81 32.88 -2.86
N ASN A 124 8.95 32.86 -3.56
CA ASN A 124 9.65 34.05 -4.04
C ASN A 124 9.31 34.43 -5.51
N LEU A 125 8.46 33.63 -6.18
CA LEU A 125 8.05 33.90 -7.55
C LEU A 125 6.94 34.99 -7.58
N GLU A 126 7.25 36.14 -8.16
CA GLU A 126 6.24 37.13 -8.49
C GLU A 126 5.57 36.73 -9.81
N PHE A 127 4.26 36.93 -9.88
CA PHE A 127 3.54 36.74 -11.14
C PHE A 127 3.95 37.86 -12.13
N PRO A 128 4.57 37.51 -13.29
CA PRO A 128 5.28 38.46 -14.12
C PRO A 128 4.36 39.34 -14.97
N PHE A 129 3.03 39.19 -14.87
CA PHE A 129 2.04 39.91 -15.66
C PHE A 129 0.97 40.48 -14.75
N GLU A 130 0.31 41.54 -15.22
CA GLU A 130 -0.90 42.02 -14.57
C GLU A 130 -2.03 41.02 -14.68
N TYR A 131 -2.78 40.82 -13.59
CA TYR A 131 -3.94 39.94 -13.61
C TYR A 131 -5.03 40.50 -14.53
N ARG A 132 -5.57 39.63 -15.37
CA ARG A 132 -6.80 39.93 -16.12
C ARG A 132 -7.99 39.97 -15.17
N GLU A 133 -9.07 40.62 -15.59
CA GLU A 133 -10.34 40.67 -14.87
C GLU A 133 -10.79 39.21 -14.50
N GLY A 134 -11.17 38.98 -13.24
CA GLY A 134 -11.56 37.66 -12.70
C GLY A 134 -10.43 36.70 -12.43
N GLN A 135 -9.22 36.92 -12.95
CA GLN A 135 -8.12 35.93 -12.81
C GLN A 135 -7.63 35.84 -11.36
N ARG A 136 -7.59 36.97 -10.64
CA ARG A 136 -7.17 36.97 -9.23
C ARG A 136 -8.15 36.20 -8.33
N GLU A 137 -9.45 36.41 -8.55
CA GLU A 137 -10.53 35.72 -7.83
C GLU A 137 -10.46 34.22 -8.09
N LEU A 138 -10.20 33.81 -9.33
CA LEU A 138 -10.02 32.44 -9.73
C LEU A 138 -8.84 31.80 -8.99
N VAL A 139 -7.66 32.42 -9.00
CA VAL A 139 -6.46 31.94 -8.31
C VAL A 139 -6.71 31.77 -6.82
N VAL A 140 -7.34 32.76 -6.16
CA VAL A 140 -7.69 32.69 -4.73
C VAL A 140 -8.70 31.57 -4.46
N SER A 141 -9.67 31.39 -5.34
CA SER A 141 -10.68 30.31 -5.20
C SER A 141 -10.06 28.93 -5.35
N VAL A 142 -9.18 28.73 -6.32
CA VAL A 142 -8.41 27.48 -6.51
C VAL A 142 -7.56 27.19 -5.28
N TYR A 143 -6.78 28.17 -4.81
CA TYR A 143 -5.95 28.03 -3.62
C TYR A 143 -6.75 27.62 -2.36
N LYS A 144 -7.85 28.32 -2.09
CA LYS A 144 -8.73 28.01 -0.95
C LYS A 144 -9.36 26.63 -1.07
N THR A 145 -9.70 26.22 -2.28
CA THR A 145 -10.32 24.91 -2.54
C THR A 145 -9.34 23.77 -2.30
N ILE A 146 -8.10 23.91 -2.79
CA ILE A 146 -7.03 22.93 -2.55
C ILE A 146 -6.72 22.81 -1.05
N ASN A 147 -6.55 23.96 -0.36
CA ASN A 147 -6.27 23.96 1.08
C ASN A 147 -7.37 23.34 1.93
N ARG A 148 -8.61 23.38 1.48
CA ARG A 148 -9.76 22.81 2.19
C ARG A 148 -10.11 21.39 1.76
N GLY A 149 -9.36 20.80 0.82
CA GLY A 149 -9.64 19.49 0.26
C GLY A 149 -11.01 19.38 -0.41
N LYS A 150 -11.49 20.48 -1.02
CA LYS A 150 -12.81 20.57 -1.68
C LYS A 150 -12.67 20.50 -3.20
N THR A 151 -13.79 20.31 -3.88
CA THR A 151 -13.88 20.40 -5.35
C THR A 151 -14.36 21.79 -5.76
N LEU A 152 -13.75 22.36 -6.79
CA LEU A 152 -14.14 23.65 -7.40
C LEU A 152 -14.66 23.39 -8.81
N TYR A 153 -15.84 23.90 -9.10
CA TYR A 153 -16.37 23.94 -10.45
C TYR A 153 -16.21 25.37 -10.98
N ILE A 154 -15.65 25.50 -12.19
CA ILE A 154 -15.41 26.79 -12.86
C ILE A 154 -16.24 26.77 -14.13
N GLN A 155 -17.01 27.81 -14.32
CA GLN A 155 -17.87 28.01 -15.49
C GLN A 155 -17.45 29.29 -16.26
#